data_4e04676e731f8bd224ff91084e46198e
#
_entry.id   4e04676e731f8bd224ff91084e46198e
#
_cell.length_a   1.000
_cell.length_b   1.000
_cell.length_c   1.000
_cell.angle_alpha   90.00
_cell.angle_beta   90.00
_cell.angle_gamma   90.00
#
_symmetry.space_group_name_H-M   'P 1'
#
loop_
_entity.id
_entity.type
_entity.pdbx_description
1 polymer ?
#
loop_
_entity_poly.entity_id
_entity_poly.type
_entity_poly.pdbx_seq_one_letter_code
_entity_poly.pdbx_strand_id
1 'polypeptide(L)'
;MNKYDDNQIKELLMKPETQRKGFEMLVRQYSEQLYWQVRRIVLTHEDSNDVLQNTFIKAWNGLSSFHGDSKVLTWLSRIAINESLDFVRKQKNIAVVSADDSESSVANTLMADEYFDGDETEAQLQEAIASLPEVQRTVFTLRYYDEMKYSEMSKLLNTSEGSLKASYHIAVKKISEFFKSHD
;
A
#
# COMPACT_ATOMS: atom_id res chain seq x y z
N MET A 1 -7.31 11.44 -11.80
CA MET A 1 -8.66 12.02 -12.02
C MET A 1 -9.70 10.93 -11.81
N ASN A 2 -10.60 11.06 -10.82
CA ASN A 2 -11.60 10.05 -10.56
C ASN A 2 -12.49 9.84 -11.79
N LYS A 3 -12.53 8.61 -12.30
CA LYS A 3 -13.28 8.24 -13.51
C LYS A 3 -14.78 8.08 -13.24
N TYR A 4 -15.13 7.73 -11.99
CA TYR A 4 -16.50 7.49 -11.51
C TYR A 4 -16.75 8.20 -10.18
N ASP A 5 -18.01 8.50 -9.88
CA ASP A 5 -18.41 9.05 -8.57
C ASP A 5 -18.44 7.94 -7.52
N ASP A 6 -17.81 8.21 -6.36
CA ASP A 6 -17.72 7.26 -5.23
C ASP A 6 -19.12 6.87 -4.70
N ASN A 7 -20.06 7.82 -4.69
CA ASN A 7 -21.44 7.54 -4.27
C ASN A 7 -22.15 6.62 -5.25
N GLN A 8 -21.93 6.79 -6.56
CA GLN A 8 -22.48 5.90 -7.57
C GLN A 8 -21.94 4.48 -7.41
N ILE A 9 -20.64 4.32 -7.17
CA ILE A 9 -20.05 3.01 -6.90
C ILE A 9 -20.69 2.38 -5.66
N LYS A 10 -20.82 3.13 -4.56
CA LYS A 10 -21.48 2.66 -3.33
C LYS A 10 -22.90 2.15 -3.57
N GLU A 11 -23.72 2.96 -4.24
CA GLU A 11 -25.10 2.59 -4.53
C GLU A 11 -25.21 1.28 -5.32
N LEU A 12 -24.33 1.10 -6.32
CA LEU A 12 -24.29 -0.11 -7.12
C LEU A 12 -23.81 -1.34 -6.31
N LEU A 13 -22.85 -1.16 -5.40
CA LEU A 13 -22.32 -2.23 -4.55
C LEU A 13 -23.36 -2.72 -3.51
N MET A 14 -24.24 -1.85 -3.05
CA MET A 14 -25.23 -2.18 -2.02
C MET A 14 -26.46 -2.94 -2.56
N LYS A 15 -26.64 -3.03 -3.87
CA LYS A 15 -27.78 -3.70 -4.51
C LYS A 15 -27.30 -5.00 -5.18
N PRO A 16 -27.82 -6.18 -4.82
CA PRO A 16 -27.37 -7.46 -5.39
C PRO A 16 -27.39 -7.50 -6.91
N GLU A 17 -28.40 -6.86 -7.56
CA GLU A 17 -28.59 -6.87 -9.00
C GLU A 17 -27.51 -6.07 -9.75
N THR A 18 -26.92 -5.07 -9.08
CA THR A 18 -25.92 -4.17 -9.69
C THR A 18 -24.52 -4.32 -9.09
N GLN A 19 -24.38 -5.17 -8.08
CA GLN A 19 -23.16 -5.35 -7.30
C GLN A 19 -21.93 -5.67 -8.17
N ARG A 20 -22.11 -6.55 -9.17
CA ARG A 20 -21.04 -6.89 -10.13
C ARG A 20 -20.57 -5.66 -10.92
N LYS A 21 -21.52 -4.87 -11.44
CA LYS A 21 -21.19 -3.64 -12.17
C LYS A 21 -20.50 -2.62 -11.28
N GLY A 22 -20.98 -2.43 -10.06
CA GLY A 22 -20.36 -1.57 -9.06
C GLY A 22 -18.92 -2.00 -8.76
N PHE A 23 -18.67 -3.30 -8.65
CA PHE A 23 -17.36 -3.84 -8.39
C PHE A 23 -16.40 -3.68 -9.59
N GLU A 24 -16.86 -3.87 -10.81
CA GLU A 24 -16.08 -3.58 -12.02
C GLU A 24 -15.65 -2.10 -12.08
N MET A 25 -16.55 -1.18 -11.75
CA MET A 25 -16.24 0.25 -11.66
C MET A 25 -15.23 0.55 -10.55
N LEU A 26 -15.39 -0.07 -9.39
CA LEU A 26 -14.48 0.03 -8.25
C LEU A 26 -13.06 -0.42 -8.64
N VAL A 27 -12.91 -1.58 -9.26
CA VAL A 27 -11.61 -2.09 -9.72
C VAL A 27 -10.96 -1.11 -10.69
N ARG A 28 -11.69 -0.66 -11.72
CA ARG A 28 -11.18 0.30 -12.71
C ARG A 28 -10.80 1.66 -12.11
N GLN A 29 -11.48 2.06 -11.04
CA GLN A 29 -11.26 3.35 -10.37
C GLN A 29 -10.03 3.33 -9.50
N TYR A 30 -9.81 2.25 -8.74
CA TYR A 30 -8.88 2.24 -7.61
C TYR A 30 -7.66 1.32 -7.78
N SER A 31 -7.57 0.52 -8.88
CA SER A 31 -6.47 -0.43 -9.08
C SER A 31 -5.10 0.24 -9.04
N GLU A 32 -4.90 1.33 -9.75
CA GLU A 32 -3.62 2.02 -9.82
C GLU A 32 -3.20 2.59 -8.45
N GLN A 33 -4.13 3.26 -7.77
CA GLN A 33 -3.87 3.84 -6.45
C GLN A 33 -3.56 2.76 -5.40
N LEU A 34 -4.30 1.64 -5.41
CA LEU A 34 -4.06 0.51 -4.52
C LEU A 34 -2.77 -0.22 -4.87
N TYR A 35 -2.44 -0.34 -6.17
CA TYR A 35 -1.18 -0.91 -6.61
C TYR A 35 0.00 -0.18 -5.98
N TRP A 36 0.05 1.15 -6.07
CA TRP A 36 1.13 1.93 -5.48
C TRP A 36 1.16 1.86 -3.96
N GLN A 37 0.00 1.80 -3.30
CA GLN A 37 -0.07 1.60 -1.85
C GLN A 37 0.56 0.25 -1.45
N VAL A 38 0.21 -0.82 -2.15
CA VAL A 38 0.77 -2.17 -1.95
C VAL A 38 2.27 -2.18 -2.30
N ARG A 39 2.65 -1.60 -3.46
CA ARG A 39 4.01 -1.60 -4.00
C ARG A 39 5.04 -0.99 -3.04
N ARG A 40 4.66 0.07 -2.33
CA ARG A 40 5.51 0.72 -1.31
C ARG A 40 5.73 -0.13 -0.06
N ILE A 41 4.86 -1.08 0.22
CA ILE A 41 4.98 -2.00 1.36
C ILE A 41 5.69 -3.29 0.95
N VAL A 42 5.30 -3.88 -0.18
CA VAL A 42 5.72 -5.21 -0.64
C VAL A 42 7.02 -5.17 -1.45
N LEU A 43 7.30 -4.07 -2.15
CA LEU A 43 8.53 -3.71 -2.88
C LEU A 43 8.73 -4.34 -4.26
N THR A 44 8.20 -5.51 -4.58
CA THR A 44 8.35 -6.10 -5.92
C THR A 44 7.08 -5.95 -6.76
N HIS A 45 7.23 -5.86 -8.09
CA HIS A 45 6.10 -5.74 -9.01
C HIS A 45 5.22 -7.00 -8.99
N GLU A 46 5.83 -8.17 -9.09
CA GLU A 46 5.12 -9.46 -9.14
C GLU A 46 4.30 -9.69 -7.86
N ASP A 47 4.94 -9.58 -6.70
CA ASP A 47 4.26 -9.74 -5.41
C ASP A 47 3.17 -8.70 -5.19
N SER A 48 3.37 -7.47 -5.69
CA SER A 48 2.37 -6.40 -5.57
C SER A 48 1.12 -6.70 -6.38
N ASN A 49 1.26 -7.27 -7.57
CA ASN A 49 0.13 -7.73 -8.36
C ASN A 49 -0.64 -8.86 -7.68
N ASP A 50 0.08 -9.82 -7.10
CA ASP A 50 -0.54 -10.93 -6.35
C ASP A 50 -1.31 -10.43 -5.12
N VAL A 51 -0.70 -9.53 -4.35
CA VAL A 51 -1.36 -8.91 -3.19
C VAL A 51 -2.57 -8.07 -3.61
N LEU A 52 -2.46 -7.32 -4.70
CA LEU A 52 -3.57 -6.53 -5.24
C LEU A 52 -4.73 -7.42 -5.69
N GLN A 53 -4.44 -8.51 -6.39
CA GLN A 53 -5.44 -9.49 -6.79
C GLN A 53 -6.15 -10.10 -5.58
N ASN A 54 -5.39 -10.53 -4.57
CA ASN A 54 -5.95 -11.04 -3.32
C ASN A 54 -6.80 -10.01 -2.59
N THR A 55 -6.38 -8.73 -2.63
CA THR A 55 -7.14 -7.61 -2.08
C THR A 55 -8.53 -7.53 -2.73
N PHE A 56 -8.61 -7.58 -4.07
CA PHE A 56 -9.90 -7.53 -4.76
C PHE A 56 -10.75 -8.78 -4.54
N ILE A 57 -10.15 -9.97 -4.45
CA ILE A 57 -10.87 -11.20 -4.11
C ILE A 57 -11.47 -11.08 -2.70
N LYS A 58 -10.70 -10.63 -1.71
CA LYS A 58 -11.20 -10.41 -0.34
C LYS A 58 -12.25 -9.31 -0.27
N ALA A 59 -12.08 -8.23 -1.04
CA ALA A 59 -13.07 -7.17 -1.15
C ALA A 59 -14.39 -7.71 -1.72
N TRP A 60 -14.35 -8.49 -2.80
CA TRP A 60 -15.54 -9.12 -3.36
C TRP A 60 -16.26 -10.01 -2.34
N ASN A 61 -15.53 -10.89 -1.68
CA ASN A 61 -16.10 -11.80 -0.68
C ASN A 61 -16.60 -11.06 0.57
N GLY A 62 -16.04 -9.89 0.86
CA GLY A 62 -16.40 -9.04 2.00
C GLY A 62 -17.48 -7.99 1.72
N LEU A 63 -18.06 -7.95 0.50
CA LEU A 63 -19.04 -6.93 0.13
C LEU A 63 -20.27 -6.93 1.04
N SER A 64 -20.69 -8.09 1.54
CA SER A 64 -21.82 -8.21 2.49
C SER A 64 -21.58 -7.46 3.82
N SER A 65 -20.32 -7.23 4.19
CA SER A 65 -19.92 -6.46 5.38
C SER A 65 -19.66 -4.97 5.10
N PHE A 66 -19.73 -4.56 3.84
CA PHE A 66 -19.59 -3.16 3.47
C PHE A 66 -20.93 -2.44 3.56
N HIS A 67 -21.12 -1.66 4.63
CA HIS A 67 -22.37 -0.93 4.90
C HIS A 67 -22.38 0.49 4.36
N GLY A 68 -21.35 0.92 3.64
CA GLY A 68 -21.28 2.27 3.05
C GLY A 68 -20.91 3.40 4.03
N ASP A 69 -20.62 3.09 5.30
CA ASP A 69 -20.29 4.07 6.35
C ASP A 69 -18.97 4.78 6.12
N SER A 70 -18.07 4.18 5.35
CA SER A 70 -16.79 4.74 4.94
C SER A 70 -16.74 5.02 3.44
N LYS A 71 -15.74 5.80 3.01
CA LYS A 71 -15.41 5.88 1.58
C LYS A 71 -14.97 4.50 1.07
N VAL A 72 -15.32 4.17 -0.17
CA VAL A 72 -14.93 2.90 -0.82
C VAL A 72 -13.42 2.69 -0.76
N LEU A 73 -12.66 3.72 -1.09
CA LEU A 73 -11.19 3.69 -1.04
C LEU A 73 -10.66 3.39 0.37
N THR A 74 -11.23 3.99 1.41
CA THR A 74 -10.79 3.74 2.81
C THR A 74 -10.98 2.28 3.21
N TRP A 75 -12.10 1.69 2.79
CA TRP A 75 -12.39 0.27 3.04
C TRP A 75 -11.44 -0.64 2.28
N LEU A 76 -11.20 -0.38 0.98
CA LEU A 76 -10.26 -1.12 0.15
C LEU A 76 -8.81 -1.00 0.65
N SER A 77 -8.37 0.21 1.01
CA SER A 77 -7.03 0.45 1.55
C SER A 77 -6.76 -0.35 2.80
N ARG A 78 -7.74 -0.50 3.69
CA ARG A 78 -7.58 -1.37 4.88
C ARG A 78 -7.36 -2.83 4.50
N ILE A 79 -8.07 -3.34 3.50
CA ILE A 79 -7.87 -4.71 3.01
C ILE A 79 -6.47 -4.83 2.39
N ALA A 80 -6.10 -3.90 1.51
CA ALA A 80 -4.81 -3.91 0.81
C ALA A 80 -3.62 -3.85 1.78
N ILE A 81 -3.68 -2.97 2.79
CA ILE A 81 -2.63 -2.86 3.81
C ILE A 81 -2.51 -4.15 4.61
N ASN A 82 -3.63 -4.73 5.06
CA ASN A 82 -3.61 -5.99 5.79
C ASN A 82 -3.01 -7.13 4.95
N GLU A 83 -3.40 -7.25 3.68
CA GLU A 83 -2.82 -8.25 2.76
C GLU A 83 -1.32 -8.03 2.56
N SER A 84 -0.89 -6.78 2.39
CA SER A 84 0.53 -6.43 2.25
C SER A 84 1.34 -6.81 3.48
N LEU A 85 0.84 -6.51 4.69
CA LEU A 85 1.50 -6.84 5.94
C LEU A 85 1.55 -8.36 6.19
N ASP A 86 0.47 -9.07 5.88
CA ASP A 86 0.43 -10.52 5.98
C ASP A 86 1.39 -11.18 4.99
N PHE A 87 1.50 -10.63 3.77
CA PHE A 87 2.46 -11.08 2.78
C PHE A 87 3.91 -10.91 3.29
N VAL A 88 4.28 -9.72 3.75
CA VAL A 88 5.64 -9.43 4.25
C VAL A 88 5.99 -10.31 5.46
N ARG A 89 5.04 -10.56 6.37
CA ARG A 89 5.24 -11.49 7.51
C ARG A 89 5.51 -12.93 7.03
N LYS A 90 4.77 -13.41 6.02
CA LYS A 90 4.99 -14.74 5.44
C LYS A 90 6.35 -14.85 4.77
N GLN A 91 6.75 -13.85 3.99
CA GLN A 91 8.06 -13.78 3.35
C GLN A 91 9.22 -13.86 4.36
N LYS A 92 9.12 -13.14 5.48
CA LYS A 92 10.12 -13.21 6.54
C LYS A 92 10.28 -14.61 7.12
N ASN A 93 9.17 -15.30 7.34
CA ASN A 93 9.19 -16.67 7.85
C ASN A 93 9.85 -17.66 6.87
N ILE A 94 9.80 -17.36 5.56
CA ILE A 94 10.44 -18.16 4.50
C ILE A 94 11.92 -17.77 4.36
N ALA A 95 12.27 -16.48 4.42
CA ALA A 95 13.63 -15.97 4.26
C ALA A 95 14.59 -16.39 5.39
N VAL A 96 14.08 -16.78 6.56
CA VAL A 96 14.88 -17.42 7.62
C VAL A 96 15.48 -18.77 7.14
N VAL A 97 14.98 -19.30 6.01
CA VAL A 97 15.41 -20.60 5.44
C VAL A 97 16.35 -20.46 4.22
N SER A 98 16.39 -19.28 3.58
CA SER A 98 17.22 -19.07 2.38
C SER A 98 17.77 -17.64 2.31
N ALA A 99 19.07 -17.53 2.65
CA ALA A 99 19.83 -16.29 2.40
C ALA A 99 20.35 -16.35 0.95
N ASP A 100 19.77 -15.54 0.08
CA ASP A 100 20.39 -15.19 -1.21
C ASP A 100 20.11 -13.71 -1.52
N ASP A 101 21.20 -12.94 -1.55
CA ASP A 101 21.20 -11.50 -1.77
C ASP A 101 21.26 -11.25 -3.30
N SER A 102 20.20 -10.71 -3.87
CA SER A 102 20.29 -10.03 -5.15
C SER A 102 19.93 -8.55 -4.94
N GLU A 103 20.96 -7.73 -4.73
CA GLU A 103 20.88 -6.28 -4.76
C GLU A 103 20.61 -5.78 -6.20
N SER A 104 19.38 -5.91 -6.64
CA SER A 104 18.89 -5.09 -7.76
C SER A 104 18.44 -3.76 -7.16
N SER A 105 19.01 -2.64 -7.61
CA SER A 105 18.56 -1.32 -7.13
C SER A 105 17.07 -1.16 -7.35
N VAL A 106 16.35 -0.86 -6.27
CA VAL A 106 14.89 -0.64 -6.30
C VAL A 106 14.55 0.53 -7.22
N ALA A 107 15.41 1.56 -7.30
CA ALA A 107 15.24 2.69 -8.21
C ALA A 107 15.21 2.25 -9.67
N ASN A 108 16.15 1.41 -10.12
CA ASN A 108 16.18 0.90 -11.50
C ASN A 108 14.97 0.02 -11.80
N THR A 109 14.53 -0.79 -10.82
CA THR A 109 13.32 -1.63 -10.97
C THR A 109 12.06 -0.78 -11.07
N LEU A 110 11.97 0.32 -10.31
CA LEU A 110 10.84 1.25 -10.36
C LEU A 110 10.80 2.04 -11.66
N MET A 111 11.95 2.53 -12.16
CA MET A 111 12.01 3.27 -13.44
C MET A 111 11.60 2.39 -14.63
N ALA A 112 11.71 1.08 -14.52
CA ALA A 112 11.27 0.12 -15.54
C ALA A 112 9.79 -0.31 -15.37
N ASP A 113 9.12 0.12 -14.30
CA ASP A 113 7.71 -0.23 -14.04
C ASP A 113 6.78 0.59 -14.94
N GLU A 114 5.91 -0.06 -15.71
CA GLU A 114 4.97 0.59 -16.65
C GLU A 114 3.98 1.57 -15.99
N TYR A 115 3.77 1.44 -14.68
CA TYR A 115 2.89 2.31 -13.90
C TYR A 115 3.65 3.45 -13.20
N PHE A 116 4.99 3.49 -13.32
CA PHE A 116 5.77 4.55 -12.67
C PHE A 116 5.81 5.80 -13.54
N ASP A 117 5.18 6.87 -13.05
CA ASP A 117 5.12 8.20 -13.71
C ASP A 117 5.97 9.23 -12.93
N GLY A 118 6.96 8.77 -12.19
CA GLY A 118 7.88 9.60 -11.41
C GLY A 118 9.19 9.90 -12.14
N ASP A 119 9.84 10.99 -11.73
CA ASP A 119 11.19 11.32 -12.17
C ASP A 119 12.26 10.58 -11.36
N GLU A 120 13.54 10.86 -11.64
CA GLU A 120 14.68 10.26 -10.95
C GLU A 120 14.65 10.54 -9.43
N THR A 121 14.20 11.73 -9.03
CA THR A 121 14.07 12.10 -7.60
C THR A 121 13.01 11.25 -6.89
N GLU A 122 11.89 11.00 -7.54
CA GLU A 122 10.85 10.12 -6.99
C GLU A 122 11.35 8.66 -6.92
N ALA A 123 12.12 8.18 -7.91
CA ALA A 123 12.72 6.86 -7.88
C ALA A 123 13.73 6.73 -6.71
N GLN A 124 14.58 7.74 -6.49
CA GLN A 124 15.50 7.79 -5.35
C GLN A 124 14.74 7.82 -4.00
N LEU A 125 13.62 8.53 -3.91
CA LEU A 125 12.78 8.52 -2.72
C LEU A 125 12.21 7.13 -2.44
N GLN A 126 11.75 6.42 -3.47
CA GLN A 126 11.26 5.04 -3.30
C GLN A 126 12.40 4.09 -2.87
N GLU A 127 13.61 4.28 -3.38
CA GLU A 127 14.78 3.51 -2.94
C GLU A 127 15.12 3.79 -1.47
N ALA A 128 15.14 5.05 -1.06
CA ALA A 128 15.33 5.43 0.34
C ALA A 128 14.27 4.80 1.25
N ILE A 129 13.00 4.81 0.82
CA ILE A 129 11.90 4.18 1.55
C ILE A 129 12.09 2.66 1.62
N ALA A 130 12.49 2.01 0.53
CA ALA A 130 12.71 0.58 0.47
C ALA A 130 13.85 0.12 1.40
N SER A 131 14.87 0.96 1.60
CA SER A 131 15.98 0.70 2.52
C SER A 131 15.59 0.75 4.01
N LEU A 132 14.42 1.30 4.33
CA LEU A 132 13.95 1.37 5.71
C LEU A 132 13.59 -0.01 6.27
N PRO A 133 13.82 -0.27 7.58
CA PRO A 133 13.21 -1.39 8.26
C PRO A 133 11.69 -1.39 8.08
N GLU A 134 11.10 -2.58 7.94
CA GLU A 134 9.67 -2.77 7.62
C GLU A 134 8.71 -1.89 8.41
N VAL A 135 8.85 -1.84 9.74
CA VAL A 135 7.96 -1.03 10.60
C VAL A 135 8.07 0.46 10.24
N GLN A 136 9.30 0.97 10.04
CA GLN A 136 9.53 2.36 9.69
C GLN A 136 8.99 2.68 8.29
N ARG A 137 9.20 1.78 7.33
CA ARG A 137 8.70 1.88 5.96
C ARG A 137 7.17 1.91 5.95
N THR A 138 6.52 0.96 6.62
CA THR A 138 5.06 0.89 6.71
C THR A 138 4.48 2.17 7.33
N VAL A 139 5.02 2.61 8.46
CA VAL A 139 4.56 3.82 9.15
C VAL A 139 4.77 5.07 8.29
N PHE A 140 5.91 5.18 7.61
CA PHE A 140 6.19 6.29 6.70
C PHE A 140 5.20 6.31 5.53
N THR A 141 4.99 5.17 4.87
CA THR A 141 4.08 5.05 3.72
C THR A 141 2.65 5.44 4.10
N LEU A 142 2.12 4.89 5.18
CA LEU A 142 0.76 5.18 5.63
C LEU A 142 0.58 6.64 6.04
N ARG A 143 1.62 7.27 6.62
CA ARG A 143 1.54 8.66 7.07
C ARG A 143 1.76 9.65 5.94
N TYR A 144 2.74 9.42 5.07
CA TYR A 144 3.16 10.36 4.03
C TYR A 144 2.27 10.29 2.78
N TYR A 145 2.03 9.09 2.24
CA TYR A 145 1.26 8.92 1.01
C TYR A 145 -0.24 8.78 1.25
N ASP A 146 -0.64 8.07 2.31
CA ASP A 146 -2.05 7.82 2.59
C ASP A 146 -2.65 8.84 3.58
N GLU A 147 -1.83 9.76 4.08
CA GLU A 147 -2.20 10.81 5.06
C GLU A 147 -2.97 10.28 6.29
N MET A 148 -2.76 8.98 6.59
CA MET A 148 -3.49 8.29 7.66
C MET A 148 -3.19 8.89 9.02
N LYS A 149 -4.23 9.08 9.84
CA LYS A 149 -4.08 9.58 11.21
C LYS A 149 -3.43 8.55 12.11
N TYR A 150 -2.58 8.98 13.05
CA TYR A 150 -1.94 8.05 14.00
C TYR A 150 -2.94 7.23 14.81
N SER A 151 -4.12 7.76 15.12
CA SER A 151 -5.19 7.02 15.79
C SER A 151 -5.76 5.88 14.94
N GLU A 152 -5.80 6.03 13.61
CA GLU A 152 -6.22 4.98 12.67
C GLU A 152 -5.11 3.95 12.48
N MET A 153 -3.86 4.43 12.30
CA MET A 153 -2.69 3.56 12.21
C MET A 153 -2.52 2.71 13.48
N SER A 154 -2.75 3.29 14.66
CA SER A 154 -2.69 2.59 15.95
C SER A 154 -3.64 1.40 16.00
N LYS A 155 -4.86 1.56 15.52
CA LYS A 155 -5.85 0.48 15.42
C LYS A 155 -5.47 -0.57 14.38
N LEU A 156 -4.96 -0.12 13.21
CA LEU A 156 -4.59 -1.00 12.11
C LEU A 156 -3.37 -1.87 12.44
N LEU A 157 -2.34 -1.24 13.04
CA LEU A 157 -1.04 -1.88 13.32
C LEU A 157 -0.94 -2.45 14.75
N ASN A 158 -1.99 -2.27 15.56
CA ASN A 158 -1.99 -2.64 16.99
C ASN A 158 -0.75 -2.11 17.74
N THR A 159 -0.44 -0.84 17.53
CA THR A 159 0.77 -0.16 18.04
C THR A 159 0.39 1.21 18.60
N SER A 160 1.01 1.66 19.69
CA SER A 160 0.70 2.96 20.29
C SER A 160 1.01 4.13 19.36
N GLU A 161 0.22 5.20 19.42
CA GLU A 161 0.46 6.41 18.62
C GLU A 161 1.85 7.02 18.90
N GLY A 162 2.34 6.92 20.13
CA GLY A 162 3.68 7.40 20.50
C GLY A 162 4.78 6.64 19.77
N SER A 163 4.68 5.31 19.71
CA SER A 163 5.62 4.47 18.96
C SER A 163 5.57 4.76 17.45
N LEU A 164 4.38 4.99 16.91
CA LEU A 164 4.20 5.33 15.49
C LEU A 164 4.83 6.68 15.14
N LYS A 165 4.63 7.70 15.99
CA LYS A 165 5.27 9.02 15.83
C LYS A 165 6.79 8.92 15.89
N ALA A 166 7.35 8.13 16.82
CA ALA A 166 8.78 7.87 16.91
C ALA A 166 9.30 7.17 15.65
N SER A 167 8.61 6.12 15.18
CA SER A 167 8.98 5.39 13.96
C SER A 167 8.95 6.28 12.73
N TYR A 168 7.94 7.14 12.60
CA TYR A 168 7.87 8.12 11.51
C TYR A 168 9.03 9.10 11.53
N HIS A 169 9.33 9.68 12.69
CA HIS A 169 10.46 10.61 12.85
C HIS A 169 11.80 9.98 12.48
N ILE A 170 12.04 8.73 12.91
CA ILE A 170 13.25 7.98 12.57
C ILE A 170 13.30 7.71 11.05
N ALA A 171 12.18 7.34 10.44
CA ALA A 171 12.10 7.12 9.00
C ALA A 171 12.46 8.37 8.20
N VAL A 172 11.86 9.52 8.54
CA VAL A 172 12.16 10.81 7.91
C VAL A 172 13.63 11.16 8.03
N LYS A 173 14.23 10.96 9.21
CA LYS A 173 15.67 11.20 9.42
C LYS A 173 16.53 10.34 8.51
N LYS A 174 16.26 9.03 8.42
CA LYS A 174 17.01 8.11 7.56
C LYS A 174 16.89 8.45 6.08
N ILE A 175 15.68 8.79 5.62
CA ILE A 175 15.46 9.25 4.24
C ILE A 175 16.29 10.51 3.96
N SER A 176 16.29 11.50 4.87
CA SER A 176 17.08 12.69 4.72
C SER A 176 18.60 12.40 4.70
N GLU A 177 19.06 11.43 5.49
CA GLU A 177 20.46 10.98 5.48
C GLU A 177 20.82 10.26 4.17
N PHE A 178 19.90 9.46 3.62
CA PHE A 178 20.07 8.81 2.32
C PHE A 178 20.33 9.83 1.21
N PHE A 179 19.51 10.86 1.08
CA PHE A 179 19.72 11.91 0.07
C PHE A 179 21.04 12.66 0.26
N LYS A 180 21.43 12.99 1.49
CA LYS A 180 22.72 13.66 1.77
C LYS A 180 23.95 12.82 1.41
N SER A 181 23.82 11.52 1.34
CA SER A 181 24.91 10.61 0.98
C SER A 181 24.99 10.34 -0.52
N HIS A 182 23.98 10.75 -1.29
CA HIS A 182 23.86 10.55 -2.74
C HIS A 182 23.92 11.87 -3.53
N ASP A 183 24.01 13.03 -2.84
CA ASP A 183 24.39 14.33 -3.40
C ASP A 183 25.92 14.46 -3.49
#